data_4b8f9c35ff0fce873a588d45797a9818
#
_entry.id   4b8f9c35ff0fce873a588d45797a9818
#
_cell.length_a   1.000
_cell.length_b   1.000
_cell.length_c   1.000
_cell.angle_alpha   90.00
_cell.angle_beta   90.00
_cell.angle_gamma   90.00
#
_symmetry.space_group_name_H-M   'P 1'
#
loop_
_entity.id
_entity.type
_entity.pdbx_description
1 polymer ?
#
loop_
_entity_poly.entity_id
_entity_poly.type
_entity_poly.pdbx_seq_one_letter_code
_entity_poly.pdbx_strand_id
1 'polypeptide(L)'
;LNVPHLKSDARTILYASQDEVAQLIGKIEFKDQWIHVVKGSTWYRWTCTYWQQDLKAGGFDTARTGIRTAVKRMWAWVKWIQQNAGLSDEDQKKLVSDAGKADLAKRAKHYISDIYALVSKDDDYTIAPGAFDADPNHLGTPEGTVDLTIPDFISADPCHYISRQTICAPAKGEPDRWLQ
;
A
#
# COMPACT_ATOMS: atom_id res chain seq x y z
N LEU A 1 -24.42 7.70 -1.81
CA LEU A 1 -22.97 7.65 -2.05
C LEU A 1 -22.43 9.07 -2.04
N ASN A 2 -21.74 9.43 -0.96
CA ASN A 2 -21.21 10.77 -0.76
C ASN A 2 -19.96 10.93 -1.67
N VAL A 3 -20.10 11.71 -2.75
CA VAL A 3 -19.23 11.71 -3.94
C VAL A 3 -18.03 12.70 -3.93
N PRO A 4 -17.73 13.53 -2.89
CA PRO A 4 -16.64 14.51 -2.99
C PRO A 4 -15.25 13.89 -3.13
N HIS A 5 -14.91 12.84 -2.37
CA HIS A 5 -13.58 12.20 -2.43
C HIS A 5 -13.36 11.38 -3.72
N LEU A 6 -14.41 10.73 -4.24
CA LEU A 6 -14.34 10.02 -5.53
C LEU A 6 -14.07 10.94 -6.72
N LYS A 7 -14.42 12.24 -6.61
CA LYS A 7 -14.21 13.22 -7.70
C LYS A 7 -12.73 13.55 -7.89
N SER A 8 -11.96 13.71 -6.80
CA SER A 8 -10.53 14.03 -6.85
C SER A 8 -9.75 12.90 -7.52
N ASP A 9 -9.88 11.68 -6.99
CA ASP A 9 -9.10 10.52 -7.43
C ASP A 9 -9.42 10.12 -8.87
N ALA A 10 -10.71 10.17 -9.26
CA ALA A 10 -11.15 9.84 -10.61
C ALA A 10 -10.60 10.84 -11.65
N ARG A 11 -10.58 12.14 -11.30
CA ARG A 11 -10.01 13.19 -12.15
C ARG A 11 -8.49 13.03 -12.28
N THR A 12 -7.81 12.70 -11.19
CA THR A 12 -6.37 12.39 -11.19
C THR A 12 -6.07 11.26 -12.14
N ILE A 13 -6.83 10.16 -12.09
CA ILE A 13 -6.63 9.04 -13.03
C ILE A 13 -6.81 9.46 -14.48
N LEU A 14 -7.73 10.37 -14.79
CA LEU A 14 -8.01 10.78 -16.17
C LEU A 14 -6.93 11.72 -16.75
N TYR A 15 -6.48 12.70 -15.97
CA TYR A 15 -5.71 13.84 -16.48
C TYR A 15 -4.31 13.99 -15.89
N ALA A 16 -3.99 13.33 -14.80
CA ALA A 16 -2.73 13.53 -14.10
C ALA A 16 -1.54 12.81 -14.75
N SER A 17 -0.37 13.26 -14.40
CA SER A 17 0.92 12.66 -14.72
C SER A 17 1.07 11.26 -14.10
N GLN A 18 2.10 10.52 -14.53
CA GLN A 18 2.44 9.25 -13.91
C GLN A 18 2.81 9.41 -12.42
N ASP A 19 3.53 10.47 -12.09
CA ASP A 19 3.96 10.74 -10.72
C ASP A 19 2.76 10.97 -9.78
N GLU A 20 1.81 11.83 -10.17
CA GLU A 20 0.59 12.06 -9.37
C GLU A 20 -0.26 10.79 -9.22
N VAL A 21 -0.29 9.92 -10.23
CA VAL A 21 -0.95 8.62 -10.13
C VAL A 21 -0.18 7.67 -9.21
N ALA A 22 1.15 7.70 -9.22
CA ALA A 22 1.97 6.91 -8.32
C ALA A 22 1.74 7.32 -6.85
N GLN A 23 1.72 8.62 -6.57
CA GLN A 23 1.40 9.15 -5.23
C GLN A 23 -0.02 8.73 -4.78
N LEU A 24 -1.00 8.79 -5.67
CA LEU A 24 -2.37 8.34 -5.37
C LEU A 24 -2.41 6.84 -5.04
N ILE A 25 -1.78 6.00 -5.86
CA ILE A 25 -1.74 4.54 -5.65
C ILE A 25 -0.94 4.21 -4.40
N GLY A 26 0.20 4.85 -4.18
CA GLY A 26 0.99 4.71 -2.97
C GLY A 26 0.17 4.97 -1.70
N LYS A 27 -0.52 6.10 -1.67
CA LYS A 27 -1.37 6.50 -0.54
C LYS A 27 -2.54 5.56 -0.27
N ILE A 28 -3.16 4.99 -1.31
CA ILE A 28 -4.37 4.15 -1.16
C ILE A 28 -4.02 2.69 -0.90
N GLU A 29 -2.97 2.17 -1.54
CA GLU A 29 -2.71 0.73 -1.60
C GLU A 29 -1.43 0.31 -0.85
N PHE A 30 -0.47 1.23 -0.65
CA PHE A 30 0.82 0.89 -0.05
C PHE A 30 0.96 1.38 1.39
N LYS A 31 0.38 2.53 1.71
CA LYS A 31 0.52 3.14 3.04
C LYS A 31 0.14 2.14 4.14
N ASP A 32 0.99 2.03 5.14
CA ASP A 32 0.85 1.17 6.32
C ASP A 32 0.74 -0.33 6.03
N GLN A 33 0.87 -0.75 4.76
CA GLN A 33 0.79 -2.14 4.33
C GLN A 33 2.05 -2.65 3.65
N TRP A 34 2.82 -1.77 3.02
CA TRP A 34 4.00 -2.12 2.27
C TRP A 34 5.15 -1.17 2.57
N ILE A 35 6.36 -1.71 2.62
CA ILE A 35 7.59 -0.95 2.75
C ILE A 35 8.67 -1.52 1.84
N HIS A 36 9.49 -0.65 1.26
CA HIS A 36 10.54 -1.01 0.34
C HIS A 36 11.91 -0.74 0.95
N VAL A 37 12.79 -1.75 0.93
CA VAL A 37 14.20 -1.58 1.30
C VAL A 37 14.99 -1.30 0.03
N VAL A 38 15.55 -0.09 -0.07
CA VAL A 38 16.23 0.40 -1.27
C VAL A 38 17.40 -0.50 -1.66
N LYS A 39 18.26 -0.88 -0.69
CA LYS A 39 19.36 -1.81 -0.92
C LYS A 39 18.82 -3.23 -1.08
N GLY A 40 18.97 -3.78 -2.27
CA GLY A 40 18.45 -5.10 -2.62
C GLY A 40 17.08 -5.07 -3.28
N SER A 41 16.46 -3.88 -3.37
CA SER A 41 15.15 -3.66 -4.03
C SER A 41 14.08 -4.66 -3.58
N THR A 42 13.92 -4.80 -2.27
CA THR A 42 13.06 -5.81 -1.66
C THR A 42 11.87 -5.15 -0.98
N TRP A 43 10.68 -5.64 -1.29
CA TRP A 43 9.45 -5.25 -0.64
C TRP A 43 9.13 -6.13 0.56
N TYR A 44 8.52 -5.53 1.56
CA TYR A 44 7.97 -6.20 2.73
C TYR A 44 6.50 -5.82 2.89
N ARG A 45 5.69 -6.77 3.30
CA ARG A 45 4.27 -6.58 3.58
C ARG A 45 4.02 -6.71 5.08
N TRP A 46 3.22 -5.80 5.62
CA TRP A 46 2.73 -5.90 6.99
C TRP A 46 1.72 -7.04 7.14
N THR A 47 1.94 -7.92 8.12
CA THR A 47 1.09 -9.09 8.41
C THR A 47 0.15 -8.87 9.59
N CYS A 48 0.06 -7.67 10.10
CA CYS A 48 -0.54 -7.25 11.37
C CYS A 48 0.32 -7.53 12.61
N THR A 49 1.42 -8.26 12.49
CA THR A 49 2.34 -8.55 13.61
C THR A 49 3.81 -8.31 13.29
N TYR A 50 4.20 -8.47 12.03
CA TYR A 50 5.57 -8.24 11.57
C TYR A 50 5.61 -7.94 10.08
N TRP A 51 6.76 -7.45 9.61
CA TRP A 51 7.03 -7.21 8.19
C TRP A 51 7.56 -8.47 7.51
N GLN A 52 6.78 -9.05 6.64
CA GLN A 52 7.15 -10.24 5.88
C GLN A 52 7.73 -9.86 4.52
N GLN A 53 8.89 -10.43 4.17
CA GLN A 53 9.48 -10.26 2.85
C GLN A 53 8.56 -10.76 1.74
N ASP A 54 8.38 -9.95 0.71
CA ASP A 54 7.60 -10.31 -0.49
C ASP A 54 8.44 -11.15 -1.46
N LEU A 55 8.22 -12.44 -1.44
CA LEU A 55 8.87 -13.39 -2.35
C LEU A 55 8.07 -13.68 -3.64
N LYS A 56 6.87 -13.08 -3.79
CA LYS A 56 5.92 -13.43 -4.84
C LYS A 56 5.49 -12.25 -5.72
N ALA A 57 6.21 -11.13 -5.67
CA ALA A 57 5.85 -9.89 -6.38
C ALA A 57 4.45 -9.35 -6.01
N GLY A 58 4.04 -9.51 -4.76
CA GLY A 58 2.77 -9.02 -4.23
C GLY A 58 2.66 -7.50 -4.30
N GLY A 59 3.76 -6.77 -4.11
CA GLY A 59 3.81 -5.33 -4.30
C GLY A 59 3.45 -4.90 -5.73
N PHE A 60 3.94 -5.61 -6.74
CA PHE A 60 3.57 -5.36 -8.14
C PHE A 60 2.08 -5.66 -8.39
N ASP A 61 1.56 -6.75 -7.84
CA ASP A 61 0.14 -7.10 -7.94
C ASP A 61 -0.75 -6.07 -7.23
N THR A 62 -0.29 -5.52 -6.12
CA THR A 62 -0.97 -4.42 -5.40
C THR A 62 -1.07 -3.18 -6.29
N ALA A 63 0.04 -2.72 -6.89
CA ALA A 63 0.03 -1.60 -7.83
C ALA A 63 -0.92 -1.84 -9.01
N ARG A 64 -0.85 -3.03 -9.62
CA ARG A 64 -1.71 -3.45 -10.73
C ARG A 64 -3.20 -3.42 -10.36
N THR A 65 -3.54 -3.92 -9.19
CA THR A 65 -4.92 -3.98 -8.69
C THR A 65 -5.43 -2.58 -8.34
N GLY A 66 -4.60 -1.76 -7.70
CA GLY A 66 -4.90 -0.37 -7.40
C GLY A 66 -5.21 0.45 -8.65
N ILE A 67 -4.35 0.36 -9.68
CA ILE A 67 -4.58 1.04 -10.97
C ILE A 67 -5.89 0.58 -11.61
N ARG A 68 -6.17 -0.72 -11.64
CA ARG A 68 -7.43 -1.25 -12.20
C ARG A 68 -8.66 -0.76 -11.44
N THR A 69 -8.56 -0.68 -10.13
CA THR A 69 -9.63 -0.16 -9.26
C THR A 69 -9.84 1.33 -9.49
N ALA A 70 -8.74 2.10 -9.59
CA ALA A 70 -8.79 3.52 -9.88
C ALA A 70 -9.40 3.82 -11.26
N VAL A 71 -9.08 3.03 -12.28
CA VAL A 71 -9.72 3.13 -13.61
C VAL A 71 -11.22 2.81 -13.55
N LYS A 72 -11.65 1.82 -12.77
CA LYS A 72 -13.09 1.56 -12.56
C LYS A 72 -13.80 2.75 -11.90
N ARG A 73 -13.16 3.39 -10.90
CA ARG A 73 -13.68 4.60 -10.26
C ARG A 73 -13.76 5.79 -11.23
N MET A 74 -12.77 5.94 -12.11
CA MET A 74 -12.79 6.93 -13.19
C MET A 74 -14.01 6.75 -14.09
N TRP A 75 -14.30 5.53 -14.54
CA TRP A 75 -15.49 5.26 -15.36
C TRP A 75 -16.80 5.52 -14.63
N ALA A 76 -16.89 5.19 -13.36
CA ALA A 76 -18.07 5.50 -12.54
C ALA A 76 -18.29 7.02 -12.42
N TRP A 77 -17.20 7.80 -12.27
CA TRP A 77 -17.26 9.25 -12.26
C TRP A 77 -17.66 9.83 -13.64
N VAL A 78 -17.10 9.33 -14.74
CA VAL A 78 -17.48 9.74 -16.11
C VAL A 78 -18.97 9.54 -16.33
N LYS A 79 -19.50 8.37 -15.98
CA LYS A 79 -20.93 8.08 -16.06
C LYS A 79 -21.78 9.05 -15.22
N TRP A 80 -21.30 9.35 -14.00
CA TRP A 80 -22.00 10.30 -13.13
C TRP A 80 -22.00 11.72 -13.73
N ILE A 81 -20.90 12.19 -14.30
CA ILE A 81 -20.79 13.50 -14.97
C ILE A 81 -21.75 13.57 -16.16
N GLN A 82 -21.81 12.55 -16.99
CA GLN A 82 -22.76 12.51 -18.13
C GLN A 82 -24.22 12.66 -17.70
N GLN A 83 -24.57 12.11 -16.53
CA GLN A 83 -25.96 12.15 -16.04
C GLN A 83 -26.32 13.43 -15.27
N ASN A 84 -25.34 14.13 -14.69
CA ASN A 84 -25.61 15.18 -13.68
C ASN A 84 -25.00 16.53 -14.01
N ALA A 85 -24.10 16.66 -14.99
CA ALA A 85 -23.37 17.90 -15.24
C ALA A 85 -23.95 18.79 -16.36
N GLY A 86 -25.00 18.36 -17.04
CA GLY A 86 -25.62 19.15 -18.12
C GLY A 86 -24.66 19.46 -19.29
N LEU A 87 -23.71 18.57 -19.56
CA LEU A 87 -22.73 18.72 -20.64
C LEU A 87 -23.41 18.67 -22.02
N SER A 88 -22.85 19.41 -22.97
CA SER A 88 -23.20 19.27 -24.38
C SER A 88 -22.89 17.85 -24.91
N ASP A 89 -23.57 17.42 -25.97
CA ASP A 89 -23.30 16.12 -26.60
C ASP A 89 -21.84 15.98 -27.07
N GLU A 90 -21.23 17.08 -27.50
CA GLU A 90 -19.84 17.10 -27.93
C GLU A 90 -18.89 16.91 -26.76
N ASP A 91 -19.11 17.61 -25.63
CA ASP A 91 -18.30 17.46 -24.40
C ASP A 91 -18.44 16.07 -23.81
N GLN A 92 -19.64 15.48 -23.84
CA GLN A 92 -19.88 14.10 -23.39
C GLN A 92 -19.08 13.10 -24.22
N LYS A 93 -19.11 13.23 -25.57
CA LYS A 93 -18.34 12.37 -26.48
C LYS A 93 -16.83 12.52 -26.23
N LYS A 94 -16.35 13.75 -26.05
CA LYS A 94 -14.96 14.03 -25.75
C LYS A 94 -14.54 13.38 -24.43
N LEU A 95 -15.32 13.56 -23.38
CA LEU A 95 -15.03 12.97 -22.04
C LEU A 95 -14.93 11.43 -22.11
N VAL A 96 -15.85 10.78 -22.81
CA VAL A 96 -15.81 9.32 -22.98
C VAL A 96 -14.60 8.89 -23.80
N SER A 97 -14.28 9.60 -24.87
CA SER A 97 -13.10 9.33 -25.69
C SER A 97 -11.80 9.43 -24.88
N ASP A 98 -11.65 10.48 -24.09
CA ASP A 98 -10.47 10.70 -23.24
C ASP A 98 -10.37 9.62 -22.14
N ALA A 99 -11.48 9.25 -21.52
CA ALA A 99 -11.53 8.17 -20.56
C ALA A 99 -11.15 6.82 -21.18
N GLY A 100 -11.60 6.53 -22.41
CA GLY A 100 -11.22 5.33 -23.14
C GLY A 100 -9.72 5.26 -23.44
N LYS A 101 -9.12 6.38 -23.88
CA LYS A 101 -7.66 6.47 -24.08
C LYS A 101 -6.90 6.27 -22.78
N ALA A 102 -7.35 6.91 -21.68
CA ALA A 102 -6.74 6.77 -20.37
C ALA A 102 -6.84 5.32 -19.85
N ASP A 103 -7.99 4.66 -19.99
CA ASP A 103 -8.18 3.25 -19.60
C ASP A 103 -7.15 2.36 -20.31
N LEU A 104 -7.07 2.46 -21.63
CA LEU A 104 -6.13 1.65 -22.42
C LEU A 104 -4.68 1.91 -22.02
N ALA A 105 -4.28 3.17 -21.89
CA ALA A 105 -2.92 3.56 -21.55
C ALA A 105 -2.53 3.08 -20.14
N LYS A 106 -3.40 3.29 -19.15
CA LYS A 106 -3.07 3.02 -17.75
C LYS A 106 -3.13 1.53 -17.39
N ARG A 107 -3.81 0.70 -18.16
CA ARG A 107 -3.76 -0.77 -18.00
C ARG A 107 -2.59 -1.42 -18.72
N ALA A 108 -1.84 -0.69 -19.52
CA ALA A 108 -0.67 -1.23 -20.20
C ALA A 108 0.40 -1.66 -19.20
N LYS A 109 1.09 -2.78 -19.50
CA LYS A 109 2.11 -3.36 -18.61
C LYS A 109 3.21 -2.35 -18.23
N HIS A 110 3.72 -1.62 -19.23
CA HIS A 110 4.77 -0.61 -18.98
C HIS A 110 4.31 0.46 -18.01
N TYR A 111 3.08 0.98 -18.16
CA TYR A 111 2.54 2.00 -17.25
C TYR A 111 2.46 1.48 -15.80
N ILE A 112 1.96 0.26 -15.61
CA ILE A 112 1.90 -0.37 -14.28
C ILE A 112 3.30 -0.53 -13.68
N SER A 113 4.28 -0.94 -14.50
CA SER A 113 5.67 -1.06 -14.08
C SER A 113 6.29 0.28 -13.68
N ASP A 114 5.97 1.34 -14.42
CA ASP A 114 6.46 2.69 -14.14
C ASP A 114 5.88 3.23 -12.82
N ILE A 115 4.57 3.06 -12.59
CA ILE A 115 3.93 3.42 -11.33
C ILE A 115 4.55 2.66 -10.15
N TYR A 116 4.73 1.34 -10.29
CA TYR A 116 5.37 0.53 -9.26
C TYR A 116 6.81 0.97 -8.97
N ALA A 117 7.58 1.33 -10.01
CA ALA A 117 8.92 1.84 -9.87
C ALA A 117 8.97 3.23 -9.19
N LEU A 118 8.00 4.10 -9.45
CA LEU A 118 7.89 5.40 -8.79
C LEU A 118 7.55 5.22 -7.30
N VAL A 119 6.55 4.41 -6.96
CA VAL A 119 6.21 4.11 -5.56
C VAL A 119 7.39 3.50 -4.80
N SER A 120 8.21 2.66 -5.44
CA SER A 120 9.39 2.06 -4.79
C SER A 120 10.54 3.03 -4.50
N LYS A 121 10.44 4.27 -4.98
CA LYS A 121 11.42 5.33 -4.74
C LYS A 121 10.87 6.47 -3.88
N ASP A 122 9.61 6.40 -3.51
CA ASP A 122 8.96 7.39 -2.68
C ASP A 122 9.37 7.18 -1.22
N ASP A 123 9.81 8.26 -0.57
CA ASP A 123 10.32 8.23 0.81
C ASP A 123 9.25 7.78 1.83
N ASP A 124 7.97 7.98 1.51
CA ASP A 124 6.86 7.54 2.36
C ASP A 124 6.77 6.00 2.48
N TYR A 125 7.33 5.27 1.51
CA TYR A 125 7.28 3.79 1.44
C TYR A 125 8.65 3.13 1.49
N THR A 126 9.72 3.90 1.75
CA THR A 126 11.09 3.38 1.75
C THR A 126 11.75 3.47 3.11
N ILE A 127 12.58 2.48 3.42
CA ILE A 127 13.42 2.52 4.62
C ILE A 127 14.88 2.18 4.30
N ALA A 128 15.75 2.63 5.18
CA ALA A 128 17.17 2.31 5.09
C ALA A 128 17.44 0.81 5.33
N PRO A 129 18.47 0.24 4.71
CA PRO A 129 18.95 -1.09 5.05
C PRO A 129 19.35 -1.12 6.53
N GLY A 130 18.88 -2.11 7.27
CA GLY A 130 19.18 -2.26 8.69
C GLY A 130 18.19 -1.54 9.63
N ALA A 131 17.15 -0.91 9.10
CA ALA A 131 16.06 -0.39 9.94
C ALA A 131 15.22 -1.50 10.56
N PHE A 132 15.13 -2.66 9.89
CA PHE A 132 14.45 -3.82 10.46
C PHE A 132 15.24 -4.42 11.62
N ASP A 133 14.51 -4.81 12.68
CA ASP A 133 15.03 -5.47 13.88
C ASP A 133 16.19 -4.69 14.53
N ALA A 134 16.19 -3.35 14.39
CA ALA A 134 17.25 -2.49 14.90
C ALA A 134 17.20 -2.31 16.42
N ASP A 135 16.03 -2.37 17.02
CA ASP A 135 15.86 -2.32 18.47
C ASP A 135 15.98 -3.73 19.07
N PRO A 136 17.06 -4.03 19.83
CA PRO A 136 17.25 -5.34 20.44
C PRO A 136 16.27 -5.64 21.58
N ASN A 137 15.54 -4.64 22.06
CA ASN A 137 14.59 -4.79 23.15
C ASN A 137 13.17 -5.19 22.65
N HIS A 138 12.92 -5.09 21.36
CA HIS A 138 11.65 -5.49 20.79
C HIS A 138 11.73 -6.91 20.22
N LEU A 139 10.96 -7.83 20.79
CA LEU A 139 10.85 -9.20 20.33
C LEU A 139 9.49 -9.43 19.66
N GLY A 140 9.49 -9.70 18.35
CA GLY A 140 8.27 -10.04 17.61
C GLY A 140 7.71 -11.40 18.02
N THR A 141 6.41 -11.49 18.22
CA THR A 141 5.66 -12.72 18.49
C THR A 141 4.41 -12.81 17.64
N PRO A 142 3.78 -13.99 17.48
CA PRO A 142 2.55 -14.13 16.71
C PRO A 142 1.36 -13.27 17.22
N GLU A 143 1.36 -12.87 18.48
CA GLU A 143 0.28 -12.10 19.08
C GLU A 143 0.59 -10.60 19.23
N GLY A 144 1.86 -10.20 19.01
CA GLY A 144 2.31 -8.80 19.14
C GLY A 144 3.79 -8.69 19.40
N THR A 145 4.20 -7.65 20.11
CA THR A 145 5.60 -7.38 20.45
C THR A 145 5.81 -7.49 21.97
N VAL A 146 6.90 -8.11 22.38
CA VAL A 146 7.36 -8.07 23.77
C VAL A 146 8.42 -6.99 23.88
N ASP A 147 8.22 -6.04 24.78
CA ASP A 147 9.23 -5.08 25.17
C ASP A 147 10.06 -5.66 26.33
N LEU A 148 11.33 -5.94 26.06
CA LEU A 148 12.23 -6.57 27.04
C LEU A 148 12.74 -5.59 28.10
N THR A 149 12.53 -4.28 27.92
CA THR A 149 12.92 -3.27 28.94
C THR A 149 11.95 -3.22 30.11
N ILE A 150 10.67 -3.46 29.84
CA ILE A 150 9.57 -3.45 30.81
C ILE A 150 8.81 -4.78 30.78
N PRO A 151 9.43 -5.94 30.68
CA PRO A 151 8.94 -7.25 30.24
C PRO A 151 7.41 -7.32 30.10
N ASP A 152 6.88 -6.54 29.19
CA ASP A 152 5.45 -6.41 28.96
C ASP A 152 5.13 -6.72 27.48
N PHE A 153 3.89 -7.07 27.25
CA PHE A 153 3.34 -7.40 25.95
C PHE A 153 2.61 -6.17 25.38
N ILE A 154 3.11 -5.65 24.28
CA ILE A 154 2.54 -4.50 23.59
C ILE A 154 1.93 -4.93 22.24
N SER A 155 0.97 -4.15 21.76
CA SER A 155 0.42 -4.34 20.42
C SER A 155 1.50 -4.23 19.36
N ALA A 156 1.43 -5.10 18.34
CA ALA A 156 2.31 -4.96 17.20
C ALA A 156 2.07 -3.62 16.49
N ASP A 157 3.15 -2.93 16.18
CA ASP A 157 3.13 -1.65 15.47
C ASP A 157 4.07 -1.72 14.25
N PRO A 158 3.61 -1.33 13.04
CA PRO A 158 4.47 -1.24 11.87
C PRO A 158 5.75 -0.42 12.10
N CYS A 159 5.69 0.61 12.96
CA CYS A 159 6.81 1.49 13.29
C CYS A 159 7.91 0.82 14.13
N HIS A 160 7.68 -0.34 14.69
CA HIS A 160 8.74 -1.12 15.36
C HIS A 160 9.67 -1.82 14.36
N TYR A 161 9.33 -1.84 13.07
CA TYR A 161 10.11 -2.46 11.99
C TYR A 161 10.58 -3.88 12.29
N ILE A 162 9.74 -4.68 12.95
CA ILE A 162 10.04 -6.08 13.24
C ILE A 162 9.86 -6.91 11.97
N SER A 163 10.90 -7.62 11.54
CA SER A 163 10.86 -8.53 10.39
C SER A 163 10.95 -10.01 10.76
N ARG A 164 11.21 -10.30 12.04
CA ARG A 164 11.32 -11.66 12.59
C ARG A 164 10.40 -11.83 13.77
N GLN A 165 9.83 -13.02 13.90
CA GLN A 165 9.00 -13.33 15.05
C GLN A 165 9.34 -14.73 15.59
N THR A 166 9.04 -14.95 16.86
CA THR A 166 9.09 -16.27 17.47
C THR A 166 8.00 -17.19 16.88
N ILE A 167 8.17 -18.49 17.07
CA ILE A 167 7.18 -19.49 16.62
C ILE A 167 5.94 -19.50 17.52
N CYS A 168 6.11 -19.13 18.80
CA CYS A 168 5.05 -19.12 19.80
C CYS A 168 4.93 -17.76 20.47
N ALA A 169 3.73 -17.45 20.93
CA ALA A 169 3.49 -16.31 21.81
C ALA A 169 4.05 -16.61 23.24
N PRO A 170 4.34 -15.53 24.02
CA PRO A 170 4.72 -15.70 25.42
C PRO A 170 3.61 -16.40 26.20
N ALA A 171 3.97 -17.41 26.97
CA ALA A 171 3.02 -18.06 27.87
C ALA A 171 2.72 -17.14 29.07
N LYS A 172 1.43 -17.09 29.46
CA LYS A 172 1.03 -16.45 30.73
C LYS A 172 1.26 -17.45 31.86
N GLY A 173 2.07 -17.12 32.83
CA GLY A 173 2.32 -17.95 34.02
C GLY A 173 3.79 -18.11 34.37
N GLU A 174 4.06 -18.59 35.59
CA GLU A 174 5.42 -18.90 35.99
C GLU A 174 5.92 -20.18 35.28
N PRO A 175 7.18 -20.20 34.83
CA PRO A 175 7.73 -21.37 34.15
C PRO A 175 8.02 -22.49 35.16
N ASP A 176 7.10 -23.43 35.32
CA ASP A 176 7.15 -24.56 36.29
C ASP A 176 8.46 -25.36 36.26
N ARG A 177 9.22 -25.28 35.17
CA ARG A 177 10.47 -26.04 34.97
C ARG A 177 11.75 -25.36 35.42
N TRP A 178 11.72 -24.05 35.71
CA TRP A 178 12.94 -23.32 36.07
C TRP A 178 13.09 -23.05 37.57
N LEU A 179 12.08 -23.46 38.36
CA LEU A 179 12.05 -23.26 39.80
C LEU A 179 12.38 -24.55 40.59
N GLN A 180 12.95 -25.58 39.93
CA GLN A 180 13.42 -26.82 40.58
C GLN A 180 14.92 -26.84 40.70
#